data_0b58137330df5d923c424837fd4a8034
#
_entry.id   0b58137330df5d923c424837fd4a8034
#
_cell.length_a   1.000
_cell.length_b   1.000
_cell.length_c   1.000
_cell.angle_alpha   90.00
_cell.angle_beta   90.00
_cell.angle_gamma   90.00
#
_symmetry.space_group_name_H-M   'P 1'
#
loop_
_entity.id
_entity.type
_entity.pdbx_description
1 polymer ?
#
loop_
_entity_poly.entity_id
_entity_poly.type
_entity_poly.pdbx_seq_one_letter_code
_entity_poly.pdbx_strand_id
1 'polypeptide(L)'
;MSKILSFGQPLGSIMQTAYVVDDLEAAARKWTKTLGIGPWLLLEHFEADNMTYYGEPTDIDLSVALAYTGSMCYELVFVHNDVPNVYADVVKDKGYGCFHHWAVSTETFDEDVARYKSQGYEVAFYGEVRPVGGKRFAYIDTRKDNGGMIELIEISPEVEGLFSMVKGMSENWDGKDIIRRPE
;
A
#
# COMPACT_ATOMS: atom_id res chain seq x y z
N MET A 1 25.74 -4.97 3.68
CA MET A 1 24.81 -4.79 2.54
C MET A 1 23.41 -5.11 3.05
N SER A 2 22.42 -4.28 2.74
CA SER A 2 21.03 -4.57 3.13
C SER A 2 20.57 -5.87 2.47
N LYS A 3 19.74 -6.67 3.18
CA LYS A 3 19.09 -7.86 2.65
C LYS A 3 18.24 -7.44 1.43
N ILE A 4 18.36 -8.16 0.32
CA ILE A 4 17.47 -7.99 -0.84
C ILE A 4 16.30 -8.93 -0.65
N LEU A 5 15.09 -8.38 -0.65
CA LEU A 5 13.83 -9.13 -0.56
C LEU A 5 13.53 -9.84 -1.89
N SER A 6 12.76 -10.92 -1.86
CA SER A 6 12.50 -11.78 -3.03
C SER A 6 11.83 -11.05 -4.20
N PHE A 7 11.11 -9.96 -3.92
CA PHE A 7 10.55 -9.07 -4.95
C PHE A 7 11.52 -8.00 -5.47
N GLY A 8 12.81 -8.06 -5.08
CA GLY A 8 13.91 -7.30 -5.70
C GLY A 8 14.21 -5.94 -5.10
N GLN A 9 13.59 -5.57 -3.95
CA GLN A 9 13.90 -4.33 -3.22
C GLN A 9 14.77 -4.61 -1.99
N PRO A 10 15.71 -3.70 -1.64
CA PRO A 10 16.41 -3.79 -0.37
C PRO A 10 15.46 -3.58 0.81
N LEU A 11 15.64 -4.36 1.87
CA LEU A 11 14.98 -4.11 3.15
C LEU A 11 15.26 -2.68 3.63
N GLY A 12 14.20 -1.98 4.08
CA GLY A 12 14.27 -0.59 4.54
C GLY A 12 14.24 0.46 3.43
N SER A 13 14.07 0.05 2.16
CA SER A 13 13.90 1.00 1.04
C SER A 13 12.43 1.17 0.66
N ILE A 14 12.15 2.22 -0.13
CA ILE A 14 10.82 2.40 -0.73
C ILE A 14 10.56 1.24 -1.70
N MET A 15 9.51 0.48 -1.45
CA MET A 15 9.12 -0.67 -2.25
C MET A 15 7.81 -0.47 -3.02
N GLN A 16 7.01 0.51 -2.62
CA GLN A 16 5.68 0.75 -3.18
C GLN A 16 5.37 2.25 -3.19
N THR A 17 4.53 2.66 -4.15
CA THR A 17 3.88 3.96 -4.19
C THR A 17 2.38 3.79 -4.37
N ALA A 18 1.56 4.55 -3.64
CA ALA A 18 0.12 4.41 -3.64
C ALA A 18 -0.63 5.67 -4.05
N TYR A 19 -1.79 5.47 -4.68
CA TYR A 19 -2.63 6.52 -5.22
C TYR A 19 -4.10 6.25 -4.88
N VAL A 20 -4.85 7.29 -4.49
CA VAL A 20 -6.29 7.16 -4.20
C VAL A 20 -7.09 7.43 -5.45
N VAL A 21 -8.01 6.53 -5.80
CA VAL A 21 -8.80 6.59 -7.02
C VAL A 21 -10.30 6.50 -6.73
N ASP A 22 -11.12 6.98 -7.64
CA ASP A 22 -12.59 6.96 -7.56
C ASP A 22 -13.23 5.72 -8.20
N ASP A 23 -12.48 4.98 -9.01
CA ASP A 23 -12.86 3.70 -9.60
C ASP A 23 -11.59 2.87 -9.81
N LEU A 24 -11.48 1.77 -9.05
CA LEU A 24 -10.29 0.96 -8.99
C LEU A 24 -9.98 0.24 -10.31
N GLU A 25 -11.02 -0.35 -10.94
CA GLU A 25 -10.84 -1.06 -12.21
C GLU A 25 -10.58 -0.10 -13.38
N ALA A 26 -11.31 1.01 -13.45
CA ALA A 26 -11.12 2.01 -14.48
C ALA A 26 -9.71 2.62 -14.39
N ALA A 27 -9.25 2.93 -13.18
CA ALA A 27 -7.90 3.43 -12.93
C ALA A 27 -6.84 2.40 -13.34
N ALA A 28 -6.97 1.13 -12.92
CA ALA A 28 -6.05 0.06 -13.27
C ALA A 28 -5.92 -0.10 -14.80
N ARG A 29 -7.05 -0.14 -15.52
CA ARG A 29 -7.06 -0.22 -17.00
C ARG A 29 -6.44 1.02 -17.65
N LYS A 30 -6.71 2.21 -17.12
CA LYS A 30 -6.11 3.46 -17.59
C LYS A 30 -4.59 3.46 -17.44
N TRP A 31 -4.09 3.06 -16.25
CA TRP A 31 -2.67 2.98 -15.96
C TRP A 31 -1.95 1.93 -16.82
N THR A 32 -2.59 0.78 -17.03
CA THR A 32 -2.07 -0.23 -17.97
C THR A 32 -1.93 0.36 -19.38
N LYS A 33 -2.97 1.03 -19.88
CA LYS A 33 -2.97 1.62 -21.22
C LYS A 33 -1.93 2.72 -21.39
N THR A 34 -1.70 3.55 -20.36
CA THR A 34 -0.84 4.74 -20.45
C THR A 34 0.59 4.51 -20.01
N LEU A 35 0.82 3.61 -19.05
CA LEU A 35 2.12 3.38 -18.42
C LEU A 35 2.64 1.95 -18.60
N GLY A 36 1.82 1.03 -19.13
CA GLY A 36 2.22 -0.37 -19.31
C GLY A 36 2.33 -1.15 -17.99
N ILE A 37 1.70 -0.67 -16.91
CA ILE A 37 1.74 -1.32 -15.59
C ILE A 37 0.66 -2.39 -15.51
N GLY A 38 1.02 -3.58 -15.03
CA GLY A 38 0.08 -4.69 -14.82
C GLY A 38 0.74 -6.07 -14.93
N PRO A 39 -0.03 -7.16 -14.77
CA PRO A 39 -1.46 -7.16 -14.41
C PRO A 39 -1.66 -6.69 -12.96
N TRP A 40 -2.88 -6.26 -12.63
CA TRP A 40 -3.25 -5.79 -11.30
C TRP A 40 -3.91 -6.91 -10.50
N LEU A 41 -3.36 -7.22 -9.33
CA LEU A 41 -4.05 -8.05 -8.33
C LEU A 41 -5.02 -7.17 -7.56
N LEU A 42 -6.31 -7.43 -7.70
CA LEU A 42 -7.37 -6.73 -6.99
C LEU A 42 -7.73 -7.48 -5.71
N LEU A 43 -7.57 -6.81 -4.58
CA LEU A 43 -7.95 -7.28 -3.24
C LEU A 43 -9.17 -6.47 -2.79
N GLU A 44 -10.37 -7.04 -3.02
CA GLU A 44 -11.63 -6.40 -2.67
C GLU A 44 -11.89 -6.54 -1.16
N HIS A 45 -12.42 -5.49 -0.53
CA HIS A 45 -12.72 -5.46 0.90
C HIS A 45 -11.53 -5.94 1.74
N PHE A 46 -10.44 -5.18 1.67
CA PHE A 46 -9.14 -5.53 2.28
C PHE A 46 -9.29 -5.89 3.76
N GLU A 47 -8.89 -7.12 4.10
CA GLU A 47 -9.09 -7.69 5.42
C GLU A 47 -7.95 -7.31 6.38
N ALA A 48 -8.24 -6.41 7.31
CA ALA A 48 -7.34 -6.08 8.41
C ALA A 48 -8.10 -5.99 9.74
N ASP A 49 -7.40 -6.32 10.82
CA ASP A 49 -7.90 -6.24 12.20
C ASP A 49 -7.29 -5.01 12.90
N ASN A 50 -7.88 -4.62 14.02
CA ASN A 50 -7.37 -3.56 14.90
C ASN A 50 -7.08 -2.23 14.17
N MET A 51 -7.86 -1.92 13.13
CA MET A 51 -7.67 -0.69 12.38
C MET A 51 -7.97 0.56 13.21
N THR A 52 -7.05 1.53 13.16
CA THR A 52 -7.22 2.82 13.84
C THR A 52 -6.89 3.99 12.93
N TYR A 53 -7.66 5.07 13.07
CA TYR A 53 -7.42 6.37 12.45
C TYR A 53 -7.05 7.39 13.54
N TYR A 54 -5.81 7.87 13.54
CA TYR A 54 -5.22 8.70 14.60
C TYR A 54 -5.44 8.14 16.03
N GLY A 55 -5.31 6.80 16.16
CA GLY A 55 -5.46 6.09 17.44
C GLY A 55 -6.89 5.71 17.80
N GLU A 56 -7.92 6.23 17.14
CA GLU A 56 -9.32 5.85 17.35
C GLU A 56 -9.70 4.68 16.42
N PRO A 57 -10.47 3.69 16.91
CA PRO A 57 -10.95 2.59 16.07
C PRO A 57 -11.70 3.08 14.83
N THR A 58 -11.51 2.41 13.69
CA THR A 58 -12.21 2.73 12.44
C THR A 58 -12.70 1.47 11.74
N ASP A 59 -13.90 1.56 11.17
CA ASP A 59 -14.52 0.51 10.33
C ASP A 59 -14.38 0.86 8.84
N ILE A 60 -13.22 1.35 8.45
CA ILE A 60 -12.95 1.66 7.05
C ILE A 60 -13.06 0.40 6.19
N ASP A 61 -13.81 0.50 5.11
CA ASP A 61 -13.91 -0.53 4.06
C ASP A 61 -13.21 -0.02 2.81
N LEU A 62 -12.15 -0.70 2.40
CA LEU A 62 -11.35 -0.32 1.24
C LEU A 62 -10.99 -1.52 0.37
N SER A 63 -10.72 -1.26 -0.89
CA SER A 63 -10.13 -2.23 -1.82
C SER A 63 -8.83 -1.67 -2.38
N VAL A 64 -7.90 -2.56 -2.68
CA VAL A 64 -6.61 -2.17 -3.28
C VAL A 64 -6.34 -2.97 -4.54
N ALA A 65 -5.60 -2.37 -5.47
CA ALA A 65 -5.05 -3.08 -6.61
C ALA A 65 -3.53 -2.91 -6.64
N LEU A 66 -2.80 -4.01 -6.70
CA LEU A 66 -1.34 -4.06 -6.69
C LEU A 66 -0.81 -4.50 -8.05
N ALA A 67 0.20 -3.82 -8.56
CA ALA A 67 0.91 -4.22 -9.78
C ALA A 67 2.38 -3.82 -9.74
N TYR A 68 3.20 -4.50 -10.52
CA TYR A 68 4.62 -4.18 -10.63
C TYR A 68 5.00 -3.67 -12.02
N THR A 69 5.98 -2.78 -12.04
CA THR A 69 6.82 -2.55 -13.21
C THR A 69 8.28 -2.50 -12.76
N GLY A 70 9.12 -3.37 -13.33
CA GLY A 70 10.47 -3.61 -12.79
C GLY A 70 10.43 -4.11 -11.35
N SER A 71 11.07 -3.38 -10.43
CA SER A 71 11.08 -3.71 -8.99
C SER A 71 10.17 -2.81 -8.14
N MET A 72 9.42 -1.89 -8.75
CA MET A 72 8.52 -0.96 -8.03
C MET A 72 7.09 -1.50 -8.04
N CYS A 73 6.50 -1.62 -6.86
CA CYS A 73 5.08 -1.88 -6.69
C CYS A 73 4.29 -0.57 -6.81
N TYR A 74 3.17 -0.63 -7.50
CA TYR A 74 2.16 0.42 -7.54
C TYR A 74 0.88 -0.08 -6.89
N GLU A 75 0.30 0.76 -6.07
CA GLU A 75 -0.97 0.50 -5.42
C GLU A 75 -2.00 1.55 -5.81
N LEU A 76 -3.20 1.10 -6.15
CA LEU A 76 -4.38 1.94 -6.26
C LEU A 76 -5.30 1.60 -5.10
N VAL A 77 -5.84 2.61 -4.43
CA VAL A 77 -6.72 2.46 -3.27
C VAL A 77 -8.08 3.09 -3.56
N PHE A 78 -9.15 2.35 -3.28
CA PHE A 78 -10.53 2.85 -3.31
C PHE A 78 -11.19 2.59 -1.96
N VAL A 79 -11.88 3.59 -1.42
CA VAL A 79 -12.62 3.49 -0.15
C VAL A 79 -14.11 3.41 -0.43
N HIS A 80 -14.79 2.42 0.17
CA HIS A 80 -16.21 2.12 -0.08
C HIS A 80 -17.18 2.90 0.82
N ASN A 81 -16.71 3.37 1.99
CA ASN A 81 -17.56 4.02 2.98
C ASN A 81 -17.05 5.42 3.37
N ASP A 82 -17.91 6.20 4.03
CA ASP A 82 -17.66 7.62 4.36
C ASP A 82 -17.11 7.84 5.78
N VAL A 83 -16.55 6.81 6.42
CA VAL A 83 -15.95 6.99 7.75
C VAL A 83 -14.69 7.88 7.65
N PRO A 84 -14.33 8.65 8.69
CA PRO A 84 -13.10 9.41 8.71
C PRO A 84 -11.88 8.52 8.46
N ASN A 85 -11.03 8.88 7.50
CA ASN A 85 -9.88 8.08 7.11
C ASN A 85 -8.80 8.92 6.41
N VAL A 86 -7.58 8.40 6.38
CA VAL A 86 -6.40 9.06 5.80
C VAL A 86 -6.50 9.33 4.29
N TYR A 87 -7.24 8.49 3.56
CA TYR A 87 -7.41 8.62 2.11
C TYR A 87 -8.35 9.78 1.78
N ALA A 88 -9.48 9.89 2.50
CA ALA A 88 -10.41 11.00 2.36
C ALA A 88 -9.75 12.35 2.68
N ASP A 89 -8.84 12.40 3.66
CA ASP A 89 -8.07 13.61 3.99
C ASP A 89 -7.29 14.12 2.79
N VAL A 90 -6.59 13.22 2.09
CA VAL A 90 -5.77 13.59 0.94
C VAL A 90 -6.61 13.94 -0.28
N VAL A 91 -7.69 13.18 -0.53
CA VAL A 91 -8.61 13.44 -1.65
C VAL A 91 -9.31 14.79 -1.50
N LYS A 92 -9.68 15.19 -0.29
CA LYS A 92 -10.28 16.50 -0.01
C LYS A 92 -9.43 17.67 -0.48
N ASP A 93 -8.10 17.53 -0.35
CA ASP A 93 -7.16 18.58 -0.70
C ASP A 93 -6.70 18.51 -2.17
N LYS A 94 -6.53 17.30 -2.71
CA LYS A 94 -5.86 17.06 -4.01
C LYS A 94 -6.76 16.47 -5.09
N GLY A 95 -7.94 15.94 -4.73
CA GLY A 95 -8.82 15.17 -5.63
C GLY A 95 -8.35 13.74 -5.87
N TYR A 96 -9.19 12.95 -6.54
CA TYR A 96 -8.85 11.58 -6.91
C TYR A 96 -7.73 11.50 -7.97
N GLY A 97 -7.01 10.37 -7.98
CA GLY A 97 -5.79 10.17 -8.78
C GLY A 97 -4.54 10.74 -8.11
N CYS A 98 -4.67 11.24 -6.88
CA CYS A 98 -3.56 11.84 -6.13
C CYS A 98 -2.64 10.77 -5.52
N PHE A 99 -1.36 11.10 -5.43
CA PHE A 99 -0.39 10.34 -4.65
C PHE A 99 -0.73 10.42 -3.15
N HIS A 100 -0.64 9.29 -2.46
CA HIS A 100 -0.94 9.15 -1.05
C HIS A 100 0.30 8.84 -0.20
N HIS A 101 0.99 7.73 -0.47
CA HIS A 101 2.11 7.29 0.36
C HIS A 101 3.21 6.54 -0.42
N TRP A 102 4.37 6.45 0.24
CA TRP A 102 5.41 5.46 -0.06
C TRP A 102 5.36 4.37 1.00
N ALA A 103 5.48 3.10 0.60
CA ALA A 103 5.66 2.02 1.56
C ALA A 103 7.13 1.63 1.70
N VAL A 104 7.54 1.38 2.94
CA VAL A 104 8.88 0.97 3.33
C VAL A 104 8.78 -0.32 4.15
N SER A 105 9.53 -1.34 3.73
CA SER A 105 9.60 -2.61 4.46
C SER A 105 10.43 -2.50 5.72
N THR A 106 10.00 -3.14 6.83
CA THR A 106 10.76 -3.16 8.09
C THR A 106 10.71 -4.52 8.79
N GLU A 107 11.82 -4.93 9.40
CA GLU A 107 11.91 -6.03 10.37
C GLU A 107 11.91 -5.52 11.83
N THR A 108 11.96 -4.21 12.03
CA THR A 108 12.03 -3.52 13.34
C THR A 108 10.87 -2.54 13.48
N PHE A 109 9.65 -3.05 13.30
CA PHE A 109 8.44 -2.23 13.18
C PHE A 109 8.25 -1.25 14.36
N ASP A 110 8.36 -1.74 15.61
CA ASP A 110 8.14 -0.92 16.80
C ASP A 110 9.21 0.16 16.97
N GLU A 111 10.47 -0.18 16.68
CA GLU A 111 11.60 0.77 16.73
C GLU A 111 11.45 1.84 15.65
N ASP A 112 11.02 1.47 14.45
CA ASP A 112 10.81 2.43 13.37
C ASP A 112 9.63 3.37 13.67
N VAL A 113 8.51 2.85 14.18
CA VAL A 113 7.40 3.68 14.65
C VAL A 113 7.85 4.63 15.77
N ALA A 114 8.61 4.13 16.77
CA ALA A 114 9.12 4.97 17.84
C ALA A 114 10.08 6.05 17.33
N ARG A 115 10.92 5.73 16.35
CA ARG A 115 11.83 6.68 15.69
C ARG A 115 11.06 7.83 15.05
N TYR A 116 9.99 7.55 14.28
CA TYR A 116 9.18 8.61 13.67
C TYR A 116 8.44 9.44 14.72
N LYS A 117 7.88 8.80 15.76
CA LYS A 117 7.24 9.52 16.88
C LYS A 117 8.23 10.46 17.60
N SER A 118 9.48 10.03 17.78
CA SER A 118 10.51 10.88 18.41
C SER A 118 10.89 12.11 17.55
N GLN A 119 10.63 12.06 16.25
CA GLN A 119 10.79 13.18 15.32
C GLN A 119 9.55 14.10 15.25
N GLY A 120 8.49 13.78 16.01
CA GLY A 120 7.28 14.58 16.09
C GLY A 120 6.19 14.19 15.07
N TYR A 121 6.34 13.04 14.38
CA TYR A 121 5.30 12.52 13.48
C TYR A 121 4.28 11.66 14.22
N GLU A 122 3.04 11.68 13.74
CA GLU A 122 1.96 10.86 14.27
C GLU A 122 1.73 9.62 13.41
N VAL A 123 1.22 8.54 14.03
CA VAL A 123 0.66 7.40 13.31
C VAL A 123 -0.78 7.76 12.95
N ALA A 124 -1.01 8.02 11.68
CA ALA A 124 -2.31 8.42 11.16
C ALA A 124 -3.25 7.23 10.88
N PHE A 125 -2.70 6.08 10.49
CA PHE A 125 -3.46 4.87 10.25
C PHE A 125 -2.63 3.65 10.64
N TYR A 126 -3.27 2.67 11.25
CA TYR A 126 -2.66 1.40 11.67
C TYR A 126 -3.63 0.26 11.40
N GLY A 127 -3.10 -0.93 11.18
CA GLY A 127 -3.88 -2.17 11.10
C GLY A 127 -2.99 -3.40 11.04
N GLU A 128 -3.64 -4.57 11.11
CA GLU A 128 -3.02 -5.89 11.09
C GLU A 128 -3.64 -6.73 9.97
N VAL A 129 -2.85 -7.02 8.93
CA VAL A 129 -3.32 -7.66 7.69
C VAL A 129 -3.59 -9.13 7.91
N ARG A 130 -4.86 -9.53 7.98
CA ARG A 130 -5.30 -10.90 8.31
C ARG A 130 -4.74 -11.97 7.37
N PRO A 131 -4.82 -11.85 6.04
CA PRO A 131 -4.34 -12.87 5.12
C PRO A 131 -2.84 -13.20 5.21
N VAL A 132 -2.05 -12.30 5.77
CA VAL A 132 -0.60 -12.50 5.95
C VAL A 132 -0.21 -12.68 7.43
N GLY A 133 -1.11 -13.31 8.21
CA GLY A 133 -0.83 -13.69 9.60
C GLY A 133 -0.83 -12.53 10.58
N GLY A 134 -1.62 -11.49 10.35
CA GLY A 134 -1.74 -10.34 11.26
C GLY A 134 -0.50 -9.44 11.23
N LYS A 135 0.22 -9.38 10.11
CA LYS A 135 1.36 -8.46 9.98
C LYS A 135 0.90 -7.03 9.93
N ARG A 136 1.64 -6.17 10.63
CA ARG A 136 1.26 -4.80 10.90
C ARG A 136 1.65 -3.86 9.77
N PHE A 137 0.83 -2.85 9.57
CA PHE A 137 1.21 -1.67 8.81
C PHE A 137 0.89 -0.41 9.63
N ALA A 138 1.63 0.66 9.37
CA ALA A 138 1.39 1.95 10.00
C ALA A 138 1.71 3.09 9.03
N TYR A 139 0.77 4.01 8.85
CA TYR A 139 1.00 5.24 8.09
C TYR A 139 1.47 6.34 9.02
N ILE A 140 2.65 6.83 8.75
CA ILE A 140 3.25 7.96 9.45
C ILE A 140 2.89 9.23 8.69
N ASP A 141 2.27 10.20 9.34
CA ASP A 141 1.87 11.44 8.69
C ASP A 141 3.08 12.36 8.47
N THR A 142 3.70 12.21 7.31
CA THR A 142 4.81 13.05 6.86
C THR A 142 4.41 14.05 5.77
N ARG A 143 3.09 14.25 5.55
CA ARG A 143 2.56 15.09 4.46
C ARG A 143 3.10 16.51 4.48
N LYS A 144 3.29 17.07 5.68
CA LYS A 144 3.79 18.44 5.86
C LYS A 144 5.20 18.63 5.30
N ASP A 145 6.05 17.61 5.44
CA ASP A 145 7.46 17.72 5.07
C ASP A 145 7.75 17.09 3.70
N ASN A 146 7.09 15.97 3.38
CA ASN A 146 7.38 15.16 2.19
C ASN A 146 6.25 15.18 1.14
N GLY A 147 5.10 15.79 1.43
CA GLY A 147 3.96 15.86 0.51
C GLY A 147 3.16 14.54 0.38
N GLY A 148 3.54 13.49 1.11
CA GLY A 148 2.87 12.20 1.22
C GLY A 148 3.11 11.59 2.59
N MET A 149 2.45 10.45 2.87
CA MET A 149 2.70 9.65 4.08
C MET A 149 3.79 8.61 3.83
N ILE A 150 4.34 8.06 4.90
CA ILE A 150 5.21 6.88 4.86
C ILE A 150 4.43 5.73 5.49
N GLU A 151 4.22 4.66 4.74
CA GLU A 151 3.72 3.41 5.28
C GLU A 151 4.89 2.52 5.69
N LEU A 152 4.89 2.07 6.93
CA LEU A 152 5.76 1.01 7.40
C LEU A 152 5.03 -0.32 7.24
N ILE A 153 5.63 -1.30 6.54
CA ILE A 153 5.09 -2.65 6.38
C ILE A 153 6.00 -3.63 7.12
N GLU A 154 5.46 -4.31 8.13
CA GLU A 154 6.16 -5.36 8.86
C GLU A 154 6.40 -6.57 7.96
N ILE A 155 7.67 -6.83 7.61
CA ILE A 155 8.04 -7.93 6.73
C ILE A 155 8.00 -9.27 7.46
N SER A 156 7.45 -10.26 6.78
CA SER A 156 7.48 -11.68 7.12
C SER A 156 7.57 -12.52 5.83
N PRO A 157 7.79 -13.84 5.93
CA PRO A 157 7.75 -14.71 4.74
C PRO A 157 6.43 -14.62 3.97
N GLU A 158 5.29 -14.46 4.65
CA GLU A 158 3.96 -14.35 4.03
C GLU A 158 3.81 -13.02 3.28
N VAL A 159 4.21 -11.89 3.88
CA VAL A 159 4.21 -10.58 3.23
C VAL A 159 5.17 -10.56 2.05
N GLU A 160 6.40 -11.08 2.23
CA GLU A 160 7.39 -11.20 1.15
C GLU A 160 6.86 -12.09 0.02
N GLY A 161 6.14 -13.19 0.36
CA GLY A 161 5.48 -14.08 -0.60
C GLY A 161 4.41 -13.39 -1.41
N LEU A 162 3.54 -12.56 -0.79
CA LEU A 162 2.51 -11.78 -1.47
C LEU A 162 3.13 -10.83 -2.51
N PHE A 163 4.09 -10.01 -2.11
CA PHE A 163 4.73 -9.07 -3.04
C PHE A 163 5.51 -9.77 -4.15
N SER A 164 6.15 -10.91 -3.86
CA SER A 164 6.84 -11.73 -4.86
C SER A 164 5.88 -12.34 -5.86
N MET A 165 4.72 -12.81 -5.41
CA MET A 165 3.66 -13.34 -6.28
C MET A 165 3.15 -12.24 -7.23
N VAL A 166 2.82 -11.05 -6.71
CA VAL A 166 2.35 -9.94 -7.54
C VAL A 166 3.42 -9.52 -8.56
N LYS A 167 4.70 -9.47 -8.15
CA LYS A 167 5.81 -9.20 -9.06
C LYS A 167 5.91 -10.27 -10.15
N GLY A 168 5.86 -11.55 -9.77
CA GLY A 168 5.89 -12.67 -10.71
C GLY A 168 4.78 -12.62 -11.76
N MET A 169 3.60 -12.08 -11.40
CA MET A 169 2.52 -11.88 -12.37
C MET A 169 2.88 -10.90 -13.49
N SER A 170 3.75 -9.93 -13.23
CA SER A 170 4.20 -8.94 -14.22
C SER A 170 5.30 -9.47 -15.15
N GLU A 171 5.99 -10.54 -14.74
CA GLU A 171 7.07 -11.13 -15.51
C GLU A 171 6.50 -11.88 -16.74
N ASN A 172 6.95 -11.51 -17.93
CA ASN A 172 6.46 -12.06 -19.21
C ASN A 172 4.95 -11.92 -19.44
N TRP A 173 4.30 -10.92 -18.82
CA TRP A 173 2.88 -10.64 -19.04
C TRP A 173 2.62 -10.18 -20.49
N ASP A 174 1.63 -10.75 -21.14
CA ASP A 174 1.28 -10.53 -22.54
C ASP A 174 0.32 -9.33 -22.78
N GLY A 175 0.00 -8.58 -21.73
CA GLY A 175 -0.93 -7.44 -21.78
C GLY A 175 -2.41 -7.83 -21.68
N LYS A 176 -2.74 -9.13 -21.50
CA LYS A 176 -4.09 -9.61 -21.30
C LYS A 176 -4.39 -9.83 -19.81
N ASP A 177 -5.67 -10.07 -19.50
CA ASP A 177 -6.13 -10.30 -18.13
C ASP A 177 -5.57 -9.24 -17.18
N ILE A 178 -5.86 -7.98 -17.50
CA ILE A 178 -5.35 -6.79 -16.82
C ILE A 178 -5.66 -6.82 -15.32
N ILE A 179 -6.82 -7.35 -14.93
CA ILE A 179 -7.27 -7.45 -13.55
C ILE A 179 -7.38 -8.91 -13.16
N ARG A 180 -6.70 -9.27 -12.08
CA ARG A 180 -6.74 -10.60 -11.47
C ARG A 180 -7.26 -10.50 -10.05
N ARG A 181 -7.93 -11.53 -9.59
CA ARG A 181 -8.43 -11.67 -8.21
C ARG A 181 -7.83 -12.91 -7.58
N PRO A 182 -7.67 -12.95 -6.24
CA PRO A 182 -7.33 -14.19 -5.53
C PRO A 182 -8.35 -15.29 -5.87
N GLU A 183 -7.88 -16.52 -5.97
CA GLU A 183 -8.74 -17.72 -6.11
C GLU A 183 -9.43 -18.05 -4.80
#